data_b7913e83909549c2ab4b0294f34e8ee1
#
_entry.id   b7913e83909549c2ab4b0294f34e8ee1
#
_cell.length_a   1.000
_cell.length_b   1.000
_cell.length_c   1.000
_cell.angle_alpha   90.00
_cell.angle_beta   90.00
_cell.angle_gamma   90.00
#
_symmetry.space_group_name_H-M   'P 1'
#
loop_
_entity.id
_entity.type
_entity.pdbx_description
1 polymer ?
#
loop_
_entity_poly.entity_id
_entity_poly.type
_entity_poly.pdbx_seq_one_letter_code
_entity_poly.pdbx_strand_id
1 'polypeptide(L)'
;TGYRASEVFADIPELLTALTASGTRCFLATNKRLAPTRLILQHLQWEPFFAEVYALDRETPRLPDKSTMLARLLAEQALDAQNCIYVGDTPEDEAAARANGLRFAAVSWGYGEFPNADRLYFSTPRELATFLSQEKSAR
;
A
#
# COMPACT_ATOMS: atom_id res chain seq x y z
N THR A 1 -18.58 9.91 1.00
CA THR A 1 -17.97 9.76 2.02
C THR A 1 -17.22 10.83 2.58
N GLY A 2 -17.32 11.77 2.84
CA GLY A 2 -16.64 12.71 3.51
C GLY A 2 -15.16 12.77 3.42
N TYR A 3 -14.63 11.84 2.77
CA TYR A 3 -13.25 11.78 2.65
C TYR A 3 -12.76 12.89 1.78
N ARG A 4 -11.75 13.51 2.22
CA ARG A 4 -11.22 14.66 1.55
C ARG A 4 -9.87 14.35 1.03
N ALA A 5 -9.85 13.61 -0.04
CA ALA A 5 -8.62 13.14 -0.61
C ALA A 5 -7.64 14.27 -0.85
N SER A 6 -8.13 15.41 -1.29
CA SER A 6 -7.24 16.52 -1.59
C SER A 6 -6.60 17.11 -0.34
N GLU A 7 -7.23 16.98 0.82
CA GLU A 7 -6.65 17.50 2.05
C GLU A 7 -5.85 16.45 2.80
N VAL A 8 -6.43 15.24 2.92
CA VAL A 8 -5.81 14.18 3.72
C VAL A 8 -4.61 13.59 3.02
N PHE A 9 -4.68 13.46 1.71
CA PHE A 9 -3.65 12.79 0.94
C PHE A 9 -2.87 13.74 0.04
N ALA A 10 -2.75 15.01 0.42
CA ALA A 10 -2.08 16.01 -0.41
C ALA A 10 -0.64 15.62 -0.71
N ASP A 11 0.03 14.96 0.22
CA ASP A 11 1.44 14.59 0.04
C ASP A 11 1.63 13.23 -0.63
N ILE A 12 0.55 12.53 -0.99
CA ILE A 12 0.68 11.21 -1.60
C ILE A 12 1.34 11.29 -3.00
N PRO A 13 0.97 12.22 -3.87
CA PRO A 13 1.66 12.30 -5.17
C PRO A 13 3.15 12.53 -5.03
N GLU A 14 3.58 13.34 -4.05
CA GLU A 14 5.01 13.56 -3.83
C GLU A 14 5.69 12.28 -3.38
N LEU A 15 5.05 11.53 -2.48
CA LEU A 15 5.58 10.26 -2.01
C LEU A 15 5.73 9.28 -3.17
N LEU A 16 4.70 9.12 -3.97
CA LEU A 16 4.71 8.18 -5.08
C LEU A 16 5.75 8.58 -6.13
N THR A 17 5.86 9.88 -6.39
CA THR A 17 6.85 10.38 -7.35
C THR A 17 8.26 10.07 -6.86
N ALA A 18 8.53 10.29 -5.58
CA ALA A 18 9.85 10.04 -5.02
C ALA A 18 10.20 8.55 -5.07
N LEU A 19 9.25 7.69 -4.73
CA LEU A 19 9.48 6.24 -4.76
C LEU A 19 9.74 5.77 -6.19
N THR A 20 8.95 6.23 -7.14
CA THR A 20 9.12 5.86 -8.54
C THR A 20 10.47 6.33 -9.08
N ALA A 21 10.85 7.56 -8.74
CA ALA A 21 12.12 8.12 -9.20
C ALA A 21 13.31 7.36 -8.63
N SER A 22 13.16 6.77 -7.44
CA SER A 22 14.25 6.01 -6.82
C SER A 22 14.29 4.56 -7.30
N GLY A 23 13.43 4.17 -8.22
CA GLY A 23 13.39 2.81 -8.75
C GLY A 23 12.58 1.84 -7.91
N THR A 24 11.85 2.32 -6.94
CA THR A 24 10.98 1.46 -6.13
C THR A 24 9.71 1.14 -6.91
N ARG A 25 9.38 -0.15 -6.98
CA ARG A 25 8.15 -0.56 -7.64
C ARG A 25 7.00 -0.46 -6.65
N CYS A 26 5.94 0.20 -7.03
CA CYS A 26 4.77 0.38 -6.19
C CYS A 26 3.60 -0.42 -6.73
N PHE A 27 2.87 -1.07 -5.83
CA PHE A 27 1.68 -1.84 -6.17
C PHE A 27 0.55 -1.39 -5.26
N LEU A 28 -0.66 -1.43 -5.79
CA LEU A 28 -1.84 -1.15 -4.98
C LEU A 28 -2.57 -2.46 -4.73
N ALA A 29 -2.90 -2.74 -3.47
CA ALA A 29 -3.67 -3.92 -3.09
C ALA A 29 -4.83 -3.46 -2.23
N THR A 30 -6.05 -3.77 -2.65
CA THR A 30 -7.26 -3.26 -2.00
C THR A 30 -8.35 -4.31 -1.94
N ASN A 31 -9.19 -4.22 -0.89
CA ASN A 31 -10.39 -5.04 -0.81
C ASN A 31 -11.54 -4.46 -1.63
N LYS A 32 -11.40 -3.22 -2.09
CA LYS A 32 -12.41 -2.61 -2.94
C LYS A 32 -12.41 -3.27 -4.30
N ARG A 33 -13.52 -3.13 -5.01
CA ARG A 33 -13.64 -3.73 -6.34
C ARG A 33 -12.66 -3.07 -7.30
N LEU A 34 -12.17 -3.87 -8.24
CA LEU A 34 -11.12 -3.42 -9.15
C LEU A 34 -11.58 -2.28 -10.06
N ALA A 35 -12.75 -2.41 -10.68
CA ALA A 35 -13.19 -1.42 -11.65
C ALA A 35 -13.36 -0.03 -11.03
N PRO A 36 -14.08 0.12 -9.90
CA PRO A 36 -14.15 1.44 -9.26
C PRO A 36 -12.79 1.96 -8.82
N THR A 37 -11.91 1.07 -8.36
CA THR A 37 -10.57 1.48 -7.95
C THR A 37 -9.80 2.08 -9.11
N ARG A 38 -9.85 1.44 -10.28
CA ARG A 38 -9.16 1.95 -11.45
C ARG A 38 -9.71 3.31 -11.88
N LEU A 39 -11.03 3.51 -11.76
CA LEU A 39 -11.63 4.80 -12.10
C LEU A 39 -11.14 5.90 -11.16
N ILE A 40 -11.00 5.59 -9.87
CA ILE A 40 -10.49 6.55 -8.90
C ILE A 40 -9.05 6.92 -9.24
N LEU A 41 -8.23 5.92 -9.55
CA LEU A 41 -6.83 6.18 -9.90
C LEU A 41 -6.72 7.03 -11.16
N GLN A 42 -7.56 6.78 -12.15
CA GLN A 42 -7.57 7.57 -13.36
C GLN A 42 -7.98 9.01 -13.07
N HIS A 43 -9.00 9.18 -12.25
CA HIS A 43 -9.46 10.51 -11.88
C HIS A 43 -8.38 11.31 -11.16
N LEU A 44 -7.66 10.64 -10.24
CA LEU A 44 -6.59 11.27 -9.49
C LEU A 44 -5.28 11.37 -10.28
N GLN A 45 -5.21 10.71 -11.41
CA GLN A 45 -4.01 10.63 -12.24
C GLN A 45 -2.86 9.94 -11.51
N TRP A 46 -3.21 8.97 -10.66
CA TRP A 46 -2.22 8.20 -9.90
C TRP A 46 -1.89 6.86 -10.54
N GLU A 47 -2.61 6.50 -11.59
CA GLU A 47 -2.44 5.19 -12.22
C GLU A 47 -0.99 4.88 -12.63
N PRO A 48 -0.26 5.85 -13.23
CA PRO A 48 1.11 5.55 -13.66
C PRO A 48 2.08 5.25 -12.53
N PHE A 49 1.73 5.61 -11.28
CA PHE A 49 2.62 5.34 -10.17
C PHE A 49 2.67 3.86 -9.78
N PHE A 50 1.67 3.08 -10.18
CA PHE A 50 1.58 1.70 -9.74
C PHE A 50 1.90 0.75 -10.89
N ALA A 51 2.79 -0.20 -10.61
CA ALA A 51 3.14 -1.21 -11.59
C ALA A 51 1.94 -2.12 -11.88
N GLU A 52 1.13 -2.37 -10.86
CA GLU A 52 -0.07 -3.19 -11.01
C GLU A 52 -1.04 -2.90 -9.89
N VAL A 53 -2.32 -3.17 -10.13
CA VAL A 53 -3.37 -2.95 -9.14
C VAL A 53 -3.99 -4.32 -8.82
N TYR A 54 -4.02 -4.66 -7.54
CA TYR A 54 -4.59 -5.91 -7.07
C TYR A 54 -5.86 -5.65 -6.27
N ALA A 55 -6.90 -6.39 -6.58
CA ALA A 55 -8.16 -6.37 -5.87
C ALA A 55 -8.64 -7.81 -5.76
N LEU A 56 -9.51 -8.08 -4.80
CA LEU A 56 -10.00 -9.45 -4.60
C LEU A 56 -10.76 -9.97 -5.82
N ASP A 57 -11.47 -9.09 -6.53
CA ASP A 57 -12.25 -9.48 -7.69
C ASP A 57 -11.49 -9.36 -9.01
N ARG A 58 -10.18 -9.17 -8.95
CA ARG A 58 -9.35 -9.23 -10.14
C ARG A 58 -9.36 -10.63 -10.74
N GLU A 59 -9.62 -11.62 -9.92
CA GLU A 59 -9.70 -13.01 -10.34
C GLU A 59 -11.12 -13.54 -10.26
N THR A 60 -11.40 -14.57 -11.01
CA THR A 60 -12.68 -15.28 -11.00
C THR A 60 -12.41 -16.73 -10.72
N PRO A 61 -12.91 -17.27 -9.61
CA PRO A 61 -13.72 -16.59 -8.60
C PRO A 61 -12.89 -15.61 -7.77
N ARG A 62 -13.62 -14.69 -7.13
CA ARG A 62 -13.00 -13.70 -6.26
C ARG A 62 -12.15 -14.35 -5.17
N LEU A 63 -10.99 -13.74 -4.86
CA LEU A 63 -10.14 -14.24 -3.80
C LEU A 63 -10.81 -14.05 -2.43
N PRO A 64 -10.55 -14.96 -1.48
CA PRO A 64 -11.28 -14.95 -0.21
C PRO A 64 -10.89 -13.81 0.73
N ASP A 65 -9.64 -13.36 0.69
CA ASP A 65 -9.18 -12.36 1.65
C ASP A 65 -7.90 -11.68 1.18
N LYS A 66 -7.51 -10.66 1.93
CA LYS A 66 -6.34 -9.86 1.58
C LYS A 66 -5.05 -10.67 1.70
N SER A 67 -4.96 -11.57 2.66
CA SER A 67 -3.77 -12.39 2.83
C SER A 67 -3.49 -13.21 1.57
N THR A 68 -4.54 -13.83 1.02
CA THR A 68 -4.42 -14.59 -0.22
C THR A 68 -4.03 -13.69 -1.38
N MET A 69 -4.61 -12.50 -1.43
CA MET A 69 -4.30 -11.54 -2.48
C MET A 69 -2.84 -11.12 -2.45
N LEU A 70 -2.30 -10.85 -1.25
CA LEU A 70 -0.89 -10.48 -1.13
C LEU A 70 0.02 -11.63 -1.52
N ALA A 71 -0.34 -12.85 -1.13
CA ALA A 71 0.44 -14.02 -1.54
C ALA A 71 0.48 -14.15 -3.05
N ARG A 72 -0.65 -13.92 -3.71
CA ARG A 72 -0.73 -13.99 -5.15
C ARG A 72 0.13 -12.89 -5.79
N LEU A 73 0.08 -11.69 -5.24
CA LEU A 73 0.88 -10.57 -5.74
C LEU A 73 2.37 -10.90 -5.66
N LEU A 74 2.82 -11.39 -4.52
CA LEU A 74 4.23 -11.72 -4.34
C LEU A 74 4.67 -12.77 -5.34
N ALA A 75 3.85 -13.78 -5.55
CA ALA A 75 4.19 -14.86 -6.47
C ALA A 75 4.21 -14.38 -7.92
N GLU A 76 3.19 -13.65 -8.34
CA GLU A 76 3.09 -13.21 -9.72
C GLU A 76 4.18 -12.22 -10.09
N GLN A 77 4.56 -11.38 -9.14
CA GLN A 77 5.57 -10.36 -9.40
C GLN A 77 6.99 -10.84 -9.05
N ALA A 78 7.09 -12.08 -8.61
CA ALA A 78 8.38 -12.69 -8.23
C ALA A 78 9.12 -11.85 -7.20
N LEU A 79 8.40 -11.41 -6.16
CA LEU A 79 8.95 -10.56 -5.13
C LEU A 79 9.32 -11.36 -3.89
N ASP A 80 10.42 -10.95 -3.24
CA ASP A 80 10.83 -11.48 -1.96
C ASP A 80 10.18 -10.62 -0.88
N ALA A 81 9.36 -11.23 -0.03
CA ALA A 81 8.64 -10.50 1.01
C ALA A 81 9.58 -9.69 1.91
N GLN A 82 10.80 -10.18 2.13
CA GLN A 82 11.76 -9.50 2.98
C GLN A 82 12.20 -8.16 2.40
N ASN A 83 12.06 -7.99 1.10
CA ASN A 83 12.44 -6.75 0.42
C ASN A 83 11.24 -5.86 0.13
N CYS A 84 10.09 -6.16 0.73
CA CYS A 84 8.85 -5.43 0.48
C CYS A 84 8.30 -4.89 1.79
N ILE A 85 7.61 -3.77 1.68
CA ILE A 85 6.87 -3.18 2.80
C ILE A 85 5.44 -2.99 2.37
N TYR A 86 4.51 -3.47 3.19
CA TYR A 86 3.10 -3.24 2.97
C TYR A 86 2.66 -2.07 3.85
N VAL A 87 2.07 -1.07 3.23
CA VAL A 87 1.61 0.12 3.94
C VAL A 87 0.10 0.03 4.08
N GLY A 88 -0.40 0.11 5.29
CA GLY A 88 -1.82 -0.03 5.52
C GLY A 88 -2.30 0.77 6.72
N ASP A 89 -3.61 0.87 6.85
CA ASP A 89 -4.22 1.71 7.87
C ASP A 89 -5.13 0.92 8.82
N THR A 90 -5.16 -0.40 8.72
CA THR A 90 -6.01 -1.21 9.60
C THR A 90 -5.24 -2.39 10.17
N PRO A 91 -5.72 -2.91 11.33
CA PRO A 91 -5.16 -4.15 11.86
C PRO A 91 -5.31 -5.35 10.92
N GLU A 92 -6.34 -5.35 10.10
CA GLU A 92 -6.52 -6.40 9.09
C GLU A 92 -5.39 -6.36 8.06
N ASP A 93 -4.98 -5.15 7.65
CA ASP A 93 -3.84 -5.00 6.75
C ASP A 93 -2.57 -5.56 7.38
N GLU A 94 -2.36 -5.25 8.66
CA GLU A 94 -1.20 -5.74 9.37
C GLU A 94 -1.18 -7.26 9.45
N ALA A 95 -2.32 -7.86 9.77
CA ALA A 95 -2.43 -9.32 9.85
C ALA A 95 -2.11 -9.97 8.51
N ALA A 96 -2.61 -9.40 7.42
CA ALA A 96 -2.37 -9.94 6.08
C ALA A 96 -0.89 -9.83 5.71
N ALA A 97 -0.25 -8.73 6.07
CA ALA A 97 1.18 -8.57 5.80
C ALA A 97 1.98 -9.59 6.57
N ARG A 98 1.70 -9.76 7.87
CA ARG A 98 2.44 -10.70 8.70
C ARG A 98 2.27 -12.14 8.22
N ALA A 99 1.06 -12.47 7.76
CA ALA A 99 0.79 -13.81 7.25
C ALA A 99 1.67 -14.14 6.04
N ASN A 100 2.13 -13.11 5.33
CA ASN A 100 2.95 -13.29 4.13
C ASN A 100 4.42 -12.94 4.36
N GLY A 101 4.82 -12.71 5.61
CA GLY A 101 6.21 -12.38 5.91
C GLY A 101 6.62 -10.98 5.46
N LEU A 102 5.67 -10.13 5.16
CA LEU A 102 5.93 -8.76 4.75
C LEU A 102 6.17 -7.87 5.96
N ARG A 103 7.07 -6.92 5.81
CA ARG A 103 7.18 -5.84 6.78
C ARG A 103 5.94 -4.96 6.63
N PHE A 104 5.49 -4.37 7.74
CA PHE A 104 4.28 -3.57 7.73
C PHE A 104 4.56 -2.17 8.28
N ALA A 105 4.05 -1.16 7.58
CA ALA A 105 4.11 0.21 8.03
C ALA A 105 2.68 0.70 8.23
N ALA A 106 2.34 1.05 9.47
CA ALA A 106 1.01 1.55 9.79
C ALA A 106 0.96 3.05 9.56
N VAL A 107 -0.13 3.52 8.98
CA VAL A 107 -0.29 4.94 8.72
C VAL A 107 -1.57 5.43 9.39
N SER A 108 -1.57 6.68 9.84
CA SER A 108 -2.71 7.23 10.57
C SER A 108 -3.63 8.08 9.71
N TRP A 109 -3.27 8.34 8.48
CA TRP A 109 -4.16 9.15 7.66
C TRP A 109 -5.29 8.35 7.03
N GLY A 110 -5.35 7.04 7.31
CA GLY A 110 -6.48 6.21 6.92
C GLY A 110 -7.51 6.13 8.03
N TYR A 111 -8.28 5.04 8.04
CA TYR A 111 -9.41 4.92 8.97
C TYR A 111 -9.17 3.96 10.14
N GLY A 112 -8.10 3.21 10.11
CA GLY A 112 -7.87 2.21 11.14
C GLY A 112 -7.23 2.77 12.38
N GLU A 113 -7.31 2.00 13.47
CA GLU A 113 -6.64 2.33 14.71
C GLU A 113 -5.73 1.19 15.09
N PHE A 114 -4.60 1.53 15.68
CA PHE A 114 -3.61 0.55 16.09
C PHE A 114 -3.35 0.70 17.59
N PRO A 115 -3.84 -0.23 18.40
CA PRO A 115 -3.71 -0.11 19.85
C PRO A 115 -2.30 -0.34 20.37
N ASN A 116 -1.44 -0.91 19.55
CA ASN A 116 -0.11 -1.28 19.95
C ASN A 116 0.92 -0.44 19.21
N ALA A 117 1.89 0.13 19.95
CA ALA A 117 2.89 1.00 19.36
C ALA A 117 4.15 0.28 18.88
N ASP A 118 4.20 -1.04 19.01
CA ASP A 118 5.39 -1.81 18.64
C ASP A 118 5.42 -2.10 17.16
N ARG A 119 5.35 -1.06 16.34
CA ARG A 119 5.38 -1.22 14.90
C ARG A 119 5.80 0.09 14.25
N LEU A 120 6.18 0.02 12.99
CA LEU A 120 6.41 1.21 12.21
C LEU A 120 5.08 1.95 12.08
N TYR A 121 5.07 3.23 12.42
CA TYR A 121 3.84 4.01 12.43
C TYR A 121 4.13 5.42 11.97
N PHE A 122 3.35 5.89 11.00
CA PHE A 122 3.59 7.19 10.38
C PHE A 122 2.30 7.99 10.33
N SER A 123 2.41 9.26 10.71
CA SER A 123 1.25 10.16 10.73
C SER A 123 1.04 10.88 9.40
N THR A 124 2.08 11.02 8.61
CA THR A 124 1.99 11.73 7.33
C THR A 124 2.72 10.96 6.24
N PRO A 125 2.30 11.16 4.98
CA PRO A 125 3.04 10.57 3.87
C PRO A 125 4.49 11.00 3.83
N ARG A 126 4.79 12.22 4.27
CA ARG A 126 6.15 12.72 4.26
C ARG A 126 7.05 11.94 5.23
N GLU A 127 6.51 11.60 6.41
CA GLU A 127 7.26 10.78 7.35
C GLU A 127 7.57 9.41 6.77
N LEU A 128 6.59 8.82 6.10
CA LEU A 128 6.79 7.54 5.45
C LEU A 128 7.84 7.64 4.34
N ALA A 129 7.77 8.70 3.55
CA ALA A 129 8.75 8.91 2.47
C ALA A 129 10.16 9.01 3.01
N THR A 130 10.34 9.73 4.12
CA THR A 130 11.65 9.87 4.74
C THR A 130 12.17 8.53 5.21
N PHE A 131 11.31 7.74 5.86
CA PHE A 131 11.71 6.41 6.34
C PHE A 131 12.13 5.51 5.18
N LEU A 132 11.34 5.45 4.11
CA LEU A 132 11.64 4.59 2.98
C LEU A 132 12.92 5.01 2.27
N SER A 133 13.19 6.30 2.22
CA SER A 133 14.41 6.81 1.63
C SER A 133 15.63 6.37 2.45
N GLN A 134 15.53 6.43 3.78
CA GLN A 134 16.61 5.99 4.65
C GLN A 134 16.83 4.49 4.56
N GLU A 135 15.78 3.70 4.48
CA GLU A 135 15.89 2.26 4.31
C GLU A 135 16.65 1.92 3.05
N LYS A 136 16.33 2.62 1.96
CA LYS A 136 16.98 2.36 0.68
C LYS A 136 18.46 2.73 0.74
N SER A 137 18.78 3.82 1.42
CA SER A 137 20.17 4.27 1.54
C SER A 137 21.01 3.34 2.41
N ALA A 138 20.38 2.62 3.32
CA ALA A 138 21.09 1.73 4.25
C ALA A 138 21.49 0.40 3.64
N ARG A 139 21.02 0.11 2.44
CA ARG A 139 21.29 -1.18 1.78
C ARG A 139 22.60 -1.19 1.02
#